data_e1c590c1a657cd3a7ea7adf271cfe55a
#
_entry.id   e1c590c1a657cd3a7ea7adf271cfe55a
#
_cell.length_a   1.000
_cell.length_b   1.000
_cell.length_c   1.000
_cell.angle_alpha   90.00
_cell.angle_beta   90.00
_cell.angle_gamma   90.00
#
_symmetry.space_group_name_H-M   'P 1'
#
loop_
_entity.id
_entity.type
_entity.pdbx_description
1 polymer ?
#
loop_
_entity_poly.entity_id
_entity_poly.type
_entity_poly.pdbx_seq_one_letter_code
_entity_poly.pdbx_strand_id
1 'polypeptide(L)'
;MQGFAYEAPSSLDALRARPAAAQGAGELTQVLAGGTDLLVQMKQGQRAPGRILDIKRVGETQTLTVDGDTLTIGASVPAAKAKAFPLVAEAFPGLAHAIDLIGSSQIQGRASLGGNLCNASPAGDTIPALIANGFEAQILTADGLRTLPVEAFVTGVGKNALASGEVLLALKAPVPGPRSG
;
A
#
# COMPACT_ATOMS: atom_id res chain seq x y z
N MET A 1 2.82 7.10 -23.94
CA MET A 1 2.71 7.56 -22.53
C MET A 1 2.82 9.07 -22.56
N GLN A 2 1.88 9.77 -21.94
CA GLN A 2 1.89 11.23 -21.84
C GLN A 2 2.98 11.67 -20.86
N GLY A 3 3.57 12.87 -21.04
CA GLY A 3 4.53 13.42 -20.08
C GLY A 3 3.88 13.68 -18.72
N PHE A 4 4.61 13.46 -17.63
CA PHE A 4 4.17 13.72 -16.26
C PHE A 4 5.32 14.27 -15.41
N ALA A 5 5.00 15.03 -14.38
CA ALA A 5 5.96 15.43 -13.36
C ALA A 5 6.23 14.25 -12.42
N TYR A 6 7.49 14.06 -12.01
CA TYR A 6 7.88 13.03 -11.06
C TYR A 6 8.46 13.67 -9.79
N GLU A 7 7.93 13.28 -8.64
CA GLU A 7 8.39 13.71 -7.34
C GLU A 7 8.61 12.51 -6.42
N ALA A 8 9.68 12.56 -5.61
CA ALA A 8 10.06 11.51 -4.67
C ALA A 8 10.43 12.12 -3.32
N PRO A 9 9.44 12.46 -2.48
CA PRO A 9 9.68 12.99 -1.13
C PRO A 9 10.46 11.96 -0.30
N SER A 10 11.33 12.46 0.59
CA SER A 10 12.19 11.63 1.45
C SER A 10 11.81 11.67 2.93
N SER A 11 10.74 12.37 3.28
CA SER A 11 10.22 12.44 4.65
C SER A 11 8.70 12.54 4.67
N LEU A 12 8.09 12.24 5.82
CA LEU A 12 6.66 12.42 6.05
C LEU A 12 6.21 13.86 5.84
N ASP A 13 6.98 14.83 6.33
CA ASP A 13 6.64 16.24 6.18
C ASP A 13 6.68 16.68 4.71
N ALA A 14 7.69 16.22 3.97
CA ALA A 14 7.77 16.46 2.53
C ALA A 14 6.63 15.79 1.77
N LEU A 15 6.18 14.60 2.20
CA LEU A 15 5.02 13.91 1.63
C LEU A 15 3.73 14.65 1.96
N ARG A 16 3.54 15.08 3.22
CA ARG A 16 2.36 15.84 3.66
C ARG A 16 2.22 17.18 2.97
N ALA A 17 3.35 17.89 2.73
CA ALA A 17 3.36 19.17 2.03
C ALA A 17 2.97 19.05 0.54
N ARG A 18 2.88 17.84 0.01
CA ARG A 18 2.52 17.54 -1.37
C ARG A 18 1.26 16.71 -1.44
N PRO A 19 0.09 17.32 -1.22
CA PRO A 19 -1.16 16.56 -1.23
C PRO A 19 -1.24 15.76 -2.54
N ALA A 20 -1.51 14.46 -2.41
CA ALA A 20 -1.85 13.63 -3.54
C ALA A 20 -3.07 14.25 -4.21
N ALA A 21 -2.85 14.97 -5.29
CA ALA A 21 -3.80 15.79 -6.04
C ALA A 21 -4.71 16.70 -5.19
N ALA A 22 -4.49 17.99 -5.26
CA ALA A 22 -5.64 18.89 -5.20
C ALA A 22 -6.57 18.47 -6.37
N GLN A 23 -7.67 17.79 -6.06
CA GLN A 23 -8.79 17.71 -6.99
C GLN A 23 -9.25 19.16 -7.21
N GLY A 24 -8.88 19.75 -8.33
CA GLY A 24 -9.23 21.13 -8.65
C GLY A 24 -8.26 21.82 -9.58
N ALA A 25 -7.00 21.39 -9.65
CA ALA A 25 -5.99 22.01 -10.52
C ALA A 25 -5.85 21.32 -11.89
N GLY A 26 -6.75 20.43 -12.28
CA GLY A 26 -6.68 19.71 -13.57
C GLY A 26 -5.58 18.65 -13.68
N GLU A 27 -4.72 18.54 -12.68
CA GLU A 27 -3.58 17.64 -12.69
C GLU A 27 -3.80 16.45 -11.74
N LEU A 28 -4.15 15.30 -12.29
CA LEU A 28 -4.32 14.07 -11.52
C LEU A 28 -2.96 13.59 -10.98
N THR A 29 -2.77 13.60 -9.67
CA THR A 29 -1.59 12.99 -9.02
C THR A 29 -1.87 11.52 -8.71
N GLN A 30 -0.92 10.64 -9.04
CA GLN A 30 -0.98 9.23 -8.67
C GLN A 30 0.20 8.87 -7.76
N VAL A 31 -0.10 8.14 -6.68
CA VAL A 31 0.92 7.62 -5.76
C VAL A 31 1.57 6.38 -6.37
N LEU A 32 2.89 6.33 -6.34
CA LEU A 32 3.70 5.21 -6.82
C LEU A 32 4.38 4.50 -5.65
N ALA A 33 3.99 3.25 -5.41
CA ALA A 33 4.71 2.29 -4.59
C ALA A 33 5.50 1.33 -5.50
N GLY A 34 5.08 0.08 -5.64
CA GLY A 34 5.74 -0.91 -6.51
C GLY A 34 5.65 -0.61 -8.01
N GLY A 35 4.55 -0.03 -8.46
CA GLY A 35 4.31 0.37 -9.84
C GLY A 35 3.87 -0.75 -10.79
N THR A 36 3.67 -1.95 -10.30
CA THR A 36 3.33 -3.13 -11.12
C THR A 36 1.99 -2.99 -11.84
N ASP A 37 1.02 -2.31 -11.24
CA ASP A 37 -0.26 -1.98 -11.86
C ASP A 37 -0.24 -0.60 -12.52
N LEU A 38 0.15 0.43 -11.77
CA LEU A 38 0.07 1.82 -12.23
C LEU A 38 0.82 2.05 -13.56
N LEU A 39 2.06 1.57 -13.67
CA LEU A 39 2.85 1.77 -14.89
C LEU A 39 2.29 1.00 -16.08
N VAL A 40 1.68 -0.16 -15.85
CA VAL A 40 1.00 -0.93 -16.90
C VAL A 40 -0.25 -0.18 -17.37
N GLN A 41 -1.09 0.29 -16.45
CA GLN A 41 -2.28 1.08 -16.75
C GLN A 41 -1.95 2.37 -17.50
N MET A 42 -0.83 3.03 -17.15
CA MET A 42 -0.34 4.20 -17.87
C MET A 42 0.14 3.86 -19.31
N LYS A 43 0.83 2.73 -19.48
CA LYS A 43 1.26 2.26 -20.80
C LYS A 43 0.06 1.92 -21.70
N GLN A 44 -0.99 1.37 -21.13
CA GLN A 44 -2.24 1.03 -21.82
C GLN A 44 -3.17 2.22 -22.05
N GLY A 45 -2.80 3.42 -21.56
CA GLY A 45 -3.63 4.61 -21.69
C GLY A 45 -4.86 4.65 -20.76
N GLN A 46 -4.97 3.70 -19.82
CA GLN A 46 -6.08 3.63 -18.86
C GLN A 46 -5.95 4.72 -17.75
N ARG A 47 -4.72 5.17 -17.50
CA ARG A 47 -4.42 6.29 -16.60
C ARG A 47 -3.43 7.23 -17.27
N ALA A 48 -3.69 8.55 -17.11
CA ALA A 48 -2.84 9.62 -17.65
C ALA A 48 -2.63 10.69 -16.55
N PRO A 49 -1.88 10.38 -15.49
CA PRO A 49 -1.60 11.36 -14.44
C PRO A 49 -0.69 12.48 -14.97
N GLY A 50 -0.94 13.70 -14.54
CA GLY A 50 0.00 14.81 -14.74
C GLY A 50 1.20 14.74 -13.79
N ARG A 51 1.03 14.03 -12.63
CA ARG A 51 2.08 13.90 -11.62
C ARG A 51 2.12 12.49 -11.03
N ILE A 52 3.34 11.99 -10.80
CA ILE A 52 3.65 10.77 -10.04
C ILE A 52 4.34 11.16 -8.74
N LEU A 53 3.78 10.71 -7.62
CA LEU A 53 4.34 10.88 -6.28
C LEU A 53 4.90 9.54 -5.80
N ASP A 54 6.22 9.39 -5.87
CA ASP A 54 6.92 8.16 -5.47
C ASP A 54 7.20 8.16 -3.96
N ILE A 55 6.56 7.26 -3.22
CA ILE A 55 6.65 7.21 -1.76
C ILE A 55 7.77 6.31 -1.24
N LYS A 56 8.50 5.60 -2.08
CA LYS A 56 9.51 4.62 -1.68
C LYS A 56 10.72 5.19 -0.91
N ARG A 57 10.91 6.52 -0.92
CA ARG A 57 11.98 7.19 -0.16
C ARG A 57 11.53 7.66 1.23
N VAL A 58 10.24 7.57 1.54
CA VAL A 58 9.69 7.88 2.86
C VAL A 58 9.89 6.67 3.77
N GLY A 59 10.65 6.82 4.85
CA GLY A 59 11.05 5.71 5.73
C GLY A 59 9.88 4.90 6.25
N GLU A 60 8.82 5.56 6.65
CA GLU A 60 7.59 4.96 7.20
C GLU A 60 6.91 4.01 6.21
N THR A 61 7.00 4.29 4.91
CA THR A 61 6.45 3.40 3.88
C THR A 61 7.31 2.17 3.61
N GLN A 62 8.54 2.13 4.13
CA GLN A 62 9.47 1.00 4.01
C GLN A 62 9.65 0.22 5.31
N THR A 63 8.95 0.64 6.39
CA THR A 63 9.02 -0.02 7.70
C THR A 63 8.51 -1.46 7.61
N LEU A 64 9.25 -2.39 8.21
CA LEU A 64 8.84 -3.78 8.39
C LEU A 64 9.36 -4.23 9.75
N THR A 65 8.51 -4.08 10.76
CA THR A 65 8.90 -4.24 12.17
C THR A 65 7.78 -4.84 13.00
N VAL A 66 8.14 -5.35 14.14
CA VAL A 66 7.24 -5.69 15.24
C VAL A 66 7.58 -4.78 16.41
N ASP A 67 6.58 -4.16 16.98
CA ASP A 67 6.68 -3.36 18.19
C ASP A 67 5.61 -3.83 19.19
N GLY A 68 6.06 -4.41 20.31
CA GLY A 68 5.18 -5.16 21.20
C GLY A 68 4.45 -6.27 20.43
N ASP A 69 3.13 -6.25 20.49
CA ASP A 69 2.25 -7.22 19.80
C ASP A 69 1.73 -6.70 18.45
N THR A 70 2.39 -5.71 17.83
CA THR A 70 1.92 -5.12 16.57
C THR A 70 2.94 -5.30 15.45
N LEU A 71 2.55 -6.02 14.40
CA LEU A 71 3.27 -6.06 13.12
C LEU A 71 2.93 -4.81 12.31
N THR A 72 3.97 -4.13 11.80
CA THR A 72 3.83 -3.01 10.87
C THR A 72 4.51 -3.35 9.54
N ILE A 73 3.76 -3.23 8.44
CA ILE A 73 4.24 -3.42 7.06
C ILE A 73 4.01 -2.10 6.31
N GLY A 74 5.07 -1.39 5.97
CA GLY A 74 5.00 -0.14 5.22
C GLY A 74 4.38 -0.33 3.83
N ALA A 75 3.64 0.67 3.37
CA ALA A 75 2.84 0.58 2.14
C ALA A 75 3.64 0.30 0.87
N SER A 76 4.93 0.62 0.85
CA SER A 76 5.83 0.37 -0.30
C SER A 76 6.85 -0.75 -0.05
N VAL A 77 6.73 -1.51 1.05
CA VAL A 77 7.53 -2.72 1.28
C VAL A 77 7.23 -3.73 0.17
N PRO A 78 8.24 -4.25 -0.54
CA PRO A 78 8.02 -5.28 -1.54
C PRO A 78 7.37 -6.54 -0.94
N ALA A 79 6.40 -7.12 -1.63
CA ALA A 79 5.67 -8.29 -1.18
C ALA A 79 6.60 -9.47 -0.86
N ALA A 80 7.62 -9.70 -1.69
CA ALA A 80 8.65 -10.70 -1.43
C ALA A 80 9.40 -10.44 -0.12
N LYS A 81 9.70 -9.17 0.22
CA LYS A 81 10.35 -8.81 1.48
C LYS A 81 9.42 -9.02 2.68
N ALA A 82 8.15 -8.66 2.53
CA ALA A 82 7.14 -8.91 3.56
C ALA A 82 6.98 -10.42 3.84
N LYS A 83 6.89 -11.24 2.79
CA LYS A 83 6.82 -12.70 2.93
C LYS A 83 8.06 -13.30 3.60
N ALA A 84 9.25 -12.80 3.26
CA ALA A 84 10.50 -13.29 3.83
C ALA A 84 10.71 -12.89 5.30
N PHE A 85 9.86 -12.02 5.85
CA PHE A 85 9.90 -11.65 7.26
C PHE A 85 9.39 -12.83 8.12
N PRO A 86 10.21 -13.39 9.03
CA PRO A 86 9.90 -14.64 9.71
C PRO A 86 8.50 -14.67 10.34
N LEU A 87 8.13 -13.61 11.03
CA LEU A 87 6.82 -13.51 11.67
C LEU A 87 5.65 -13.60 10.69
N VAL A 88 5.80 -13.08 9.46
CA VAL A 88 4.73 -13.18 8.44
C VAL A 88 4.54 -14.62 8.02
N ALA A 89 5.62 -15.38 7.84
CA ALA A 89 5.52 -16.80 7.49
C ALA A 89 4.94 -17.64 8.65
N GLU A 90 5.30 -17.32 9.89
CA GLU A 90 4.92 -18.09 11.09
C GLU A 90 3.52 -17.75 11.59
N ALA A 91 3.22 -16.46 11.74
CA ALA A 91 1.99 -15.99 12.38
C ALA A 91 0.86 -15.65 11.39
N PHE A 92 1.21 -15.38 10.12
CA PHE A 92 0.26 -14.99 9.07
C PHE A 92 0.39 -15.89 7.81
N PRO A 93 0.31 -17.23 7.95
CA PRO A 93 0.56 -18.14 6.83
C PRO A 93 -0.40 -17.93 5.64
N GLY A 94 -1.65 -17.53 5.90
CA GLY A 94 -2.61 -17.16 4.85
C GLY A 94 -2.17 -15.95 4.05
N LEU A 95 -1.58 -14.94 4.69
CA LEU A 95 -1.00 -13.77 4.00
C LEU A 95 0.24 -14.15 3.20
N ALA A 96 1.13 -14.99 3.77
CA ALA A 96 2.30 -15.49 3.07
C ALA A 96 1.91 -16.25 1.80
N HIS A 97 0.88 -17.11 1.88
CA HIS A 97 0.33 -17.83 0.73
C HIS A 97 -0.30 -16.87 -0.30
N ALA A 98 -1.09 -15.89 0.13
CA ALA A 98 -1.69 -14.90 -0.77
C ALA A 98 -0.62 -14.08 -1.52
N ILE A 99 0.52 -13.80 -0.89
CA ILE A 99 1.66 -13.14 -1.56
C ILE A 99 2.22 -14.03 -2.68
N ASP A 100 2.27 -15.35 -2.51
CA ASP A 100 2.74 -16.27 -3.55
C ASP A 100 1.87 -16.26 -4.81
N LEU A 101 0.61 -15.90 -4.69
CA LEU A 101 -0.32 -15.78 -5.81
C LEU A 101 -0.11 -14.48 -6.62
N ILE A 102 0.62 -13.50 -6.08
CA ILE A 102 0.93 -12.25 -6.80
C ILE A 102 1.88 -12.53 -7.97
N GLY A 103 1.36 -12.73 -9.16
CA GLY A 103 2.11 -12.82 -10.40
C GLY A 103 3.37 -13.71 -10.31
N SER A 104 4.50 -13.18 -10.76
CA SER A 104 5.81 -13.85 -10.73
C SER A 104 6.70 -13.32 -9.60
N SER A 105 7.82 -13.99 -9.31
CA SER A 105 8.82 -13.54 -8.36
C SER A 105 9.37 -12.13 -8.66
N GLN A 106 9.48 -11.79 -9.95
CA GLN A 106 9.89 -10.45 -10.39
C GLN A 106 8.81 -9.39 -10.01
N ILE A 107 7.54 -9.75 -10.16
CA ILE A 107 6.43 -8.89 -9.74
C ILE A 107 6.42 -8.75 -8.22
N GLN A 108 6.54 -9.84 -7.47
CA GLN A 108 6.58 -9.85 -6.00
C GLN A 108 7.74 -9.01 -5.44
N GLY A 109 8.86 -8.95 -6.14
CA GLY A 109 10.01 -8.09 -5.80
C GLY A 109 9.74 -6.59 -5.95
N ARG A 110 8.62 -6.20 -6.57
CA ARG A 110 8.22 -4.79 -6.79
C ARG A 110 6.84 -4.46 -6.22
N ALA A 111 5.85 -5.33 -6.43
CA ALA A 111 4.51 -5.19 -5.87
C ALA A 111 4.57 -5.04 -4.36
N SER A 112 3.66 -4.27 -3.79
CA SER A 112 3.53 -4.10 -2.34
C SER A 112 2.09 -4.37 -1.90
N LEU A 113 1.93 -4.79 -0.64
CA LEU A 113 0.60 -5.01 -0.05
C LEU A 113 -0.22 -3.72 -0.05
N GLY A 114 0.42 -2.58 0.27
CA GLY A 114 -0.24 -1.27 0.21
C GLY A 114 -0.67 -0.88 -1.20
N GLY A 115 0.16 -1.16 -2.22
CA GLY A 115 -0.20 -0.92 -3.62
C GLY A 115 -1.37 -1.79 -4.07
N ASN A 116 -1.36 -3.09 -3.72
CA ASN A 116 -2.44 -4.03 -4.00
C ASN A 116 -3.76 -3.59 -3.35
N LEU A 117 -3.71 -3.19 -2.07
CA LEU A 117 -4.87 -2.68 -1.35
C LEU A 117 -5.42 -1.38 -1.98
N CYS A 118 -4.56 -0.41 -2.30
CA CYS A 118 -4.98 0.85 -2.92
C CYS A 118 -5.55 0.68 -4.33
N ASN A 119 -5.09 -0.33 -5.08
CA ASN A 119 -5.63 -0.66 -6.39
C ASN A 119 -7.05 -1.26 -6.30
N ALA A 120 -7.41 -1.86 -5.17
CA ALA A 120 -8.74 -2.41 -4.86
C ALA A 120 -9.31 -3.27 -6.01
N SER A 121 -8.44 -4.07 -6.65
CA SER A 121 -8.84 -5.01 -7.68
C SER A 121 -9.68 -6.14 -7.10
N PRO A 122 -10.77 -6.58 -7.74
CA PRO A 122 -11.52 -7.76 -7.30
C PRO A 122 -10.67 -9.06 -7.37
N ALA A 123 -9.59 -9.05 -8.12
CA ALA A 123 -8.59 -10.12 -8.18
C ALA A 123 -7.39 -9.87 -7.27
N GLY A 124 -7.52 -9.03 -6.25
CA GLY A 124 -6.46 -8.71 -5.30
C GLY A 124 -6.30 -9.81 -4.25
N ASP A 125 -5.36 -10.73 -4.46
CA ASP A 125 -5.19 -11.93 -3.64
C ASP A 125 -4.93 -11.64 -2.15
N THR A 126 -4.24 -10.54 -1.84
CA THR A 126 -3.84 -10.23 -0.45
C THR A 126 -4.93 -9.57 0.38
N ILE A 127 -5.93 -8.94 -0.25
CA ILE A 127 -6.98 -8.20 0.47
C ILE A 127 -7.78 -9.10 1.41
N PRO A 128 -8.29 -10.27 0.99
CA PRO A 128 -9.00 -11.17 1.90
C PRO A 128 -8.13 -11.65 3.07
N ALA A 129 -6.84 -11.92 2.82
CA ALA A 129 -5.92 -12.33 3.86
C ALA A 129 -5.64 -11.21 4.87
N LEU A 130 -5.53 -9.96 4.44
CA LEU A 130 -5.39 -8.79 5.32
C LEU A 130 -6.63 -8.62 6.19
N ILE A 131 -7.84 -8.73 5.62
CA ILE A 131 -9.11 -8.64 6.35
C ILE A 131 -9.20 -9.76 7.41
N ALA A 132 -8.97 -11.01 7.01
CA ALA A 132 -9.07 -12.16 7.90
C ALA A 132 -8.11 -12.11 9.08
N ASN A 133 -6.99 -11.40 8.95
CA ASN A 133 -6.01 -11.20 10.02
C ASN A 133 -6.18 -9.87 10.76
N GLY A 134 -7.27 -9.13 10.55
CA GLY A 134 -7.58 -7.90 11.26
C GLY A 134 -6.61 -6.74 11.00
N PHE A 135 -6.04 -6.68 9.79
CA PHE A 135 -5.16 -5.55 9.45
C PHE A 135 -5.91 -4.23 9.39
N GLU A 136 -5.21 -3.19 9.81
CA GLU A 136 -5.64 -1.79 9.75
C GLU A 136 -4.73 -1.02 8.79
N ALA A 137 -5.32 -0.12 8.02
CA ALA A 137 -4.65 0.82 7.15
C ALA A 137 -4.29 2.10 7.93
N GLN A 138 -3.02 2.41 8.09
CA GLN A 138 -2.55 3.69 8.63
C GLN A 138 -2.39 4.69 7.49
N ILE A 139 -3.10 5.80 7.57
CA ILE A 139 -3.26 6.78 6.50
C ILE A 139 -2.71 8.12 6.95
N LEU A 140 -1.87 8.72 6.13
CA LEU A 140 -1.42 10.11 6.29
C LEU A 140 -2.51 11.04 5.77
N THR A 141 -2.90 12.00 6.59
CA THR A 141 -3.83 13.09 6.25
C THR A 141 -3.12 14.44 6.34
N ALA A 142 -3.79 15.51 5.96
CA ALA A 142 -3.27 16.86 6.14
C ALA A 142 -3.01 17.18 7.63
N ASP A 143 -3.90 16.71 8.52
CA ASP A 143 -3.89 17.03 9.95
C ASP A 143 -3.13 16.02 10.81
N GLY A 144 -2.64 14.92 10.24
CA GLY A 144 -1.92 13.90 10.99
C GLY A 144 -2.07 12.49 10.42
N LEU A 145 -2.39 11.53 11.30
CA LEU A 145 -2.61 10.14 10.95
C LEU A 145 -4.02 9.71 11.34
N ARG A 146 -4.64 8.89 10.49
CA ARG A 146 -5.85 8.16 10.85
C ARG A 146 -5.68 6.67 10.55
N THR A 147 -6.45 5.85 11.24
CA THR A 147 -6.45 4.39 11.05
C THR A 147 -7.83 3.94 10.63
N LEU A 148 -7.89 2.95 9.75
CA LEU A 148 -9.12 2.38 9.24
C LEU A 148 -8.94 0.86 9.08
N PRO A 149 -9.86 -0.01 9.53
CA PRO A 149 -9.82 -1.42 9.22
C PRO A 149 -9.75 -1.67 7.70
N VAL A 150 -8.95 -2.65 7.27
CA VAL A 150 -8.81 -2.96 5.83
C VAL A 150 -10.16 -3.37 5.22
N GLU A 151 -11.03 -3.99 5.99
CA GLU A 151 -12.42 -4.30 5.58
C GLU A 151 -13.19 -3.04 5.13
N ALA A 152 -13.02 -1.93 5.83
CA ALA A 152 -13.67 -0.65 5.51
C ALA A 152 -12.89 0.18 4.49
N PHE A 153 -11.65 -0.20 4.18
CA PHE A 153 -10.79 0.54 3.24
C PHE A 153 -11.21 0.36 1.79
N VAL A 154 -11.65 -0.85 1.39
CA VAL A 154 -12.10 -1.14 0.03
C VAL A 154 -13.60 -0.81 -0.06
N THR A 155 -13.93 0.23 -0.82
CA THR A 155 -15.32 0.74 -0.94
C THR A 155 -16.02 0.28 -2.20
N GLY A 156 -15.32 -0.45 -3.07
CA GLY A 156 -15.85 -1.02 -4.32
C GLY A 156 -14.74 -1.41 -5.28
N VAL A 157 -15.10 -1.93 -6.43
CA VAL A 157 -14.14 -2.33 -7.48
C VAL A 157 -13.32 -1.12 -7.94
N GLY A 158 -12.00 -1.18 -7.74
CA GLY A 158 -11.08 -0.10 -8.07
C GLY A 158 -11.28 1.18 -7.22
N LYS A 159 -11.97 1.07 -6.08
CA LYS A 159 -12.29 2.20 -5.19
C LYS A 159 -11.84 1.91 -3.77
N ASN A 160 -11.27 2.92 -3.13
CA ASN A 160 -10.84 2.85 -1.74
C ASN A 160 -11.27 4.10 -0.95
N ALA A 161 -11.11 4.06 0.36
CA ALA A 161 -11.56 5.09 1.31
C ALA A 161 -10.58 6.26 1.48
N LEU A 162 -9.53 6.37 0.65
CA LEU A 162 -8.63 7.52 0.70
C LEU A 162 -9.36 8.76 0.14
N ALA A 163 -9.37 9.81 0.94
CA ALA A 163 -9.76 11.14 0.46
C ALA A 163 -8.65 11.75 -0.41
N SER A 164 -9.00 12.83 -1.11
CA SER A 164 -8.00 13.60 -1.86
C SER A 164 -6.91 14.11 -0.91
N GLY A 165 -5.66 13.91 -1.27
CA GLY A 165 -4.51 14.31 -0.45
C GLY A 165 -4.05 13.25 0.56
N GLU A 166 -4.80 12.20 0.78
CA GLU A 166 -4.40 11.14 1.71
C GLU A 166 -3.50 10.10 1.05
N VAL A 167 -2.60 9.53 1.84
CA VAL A 167 -1.65 8.50 1.41
C VAL A 167 -1.63 7.35 2.42
N LEU A 168 -1.77 6.12 1.94
CA LEU A 168 -1.54 4.94 2.77
C LEU A 168 -0.05 4.84 3.13
N LEU A 169 0.26 4.84 4.42
CA LEU A 169 1.64 4.73 4.92
C LEU A 169 2.04 3.30 5.28
N ALA A 170 1.16 2.59 5.97
CA ALA A 170 1.45 1.25 6.47
C ALA A 170 0.18 0.44 6.69
N LEU A 171 0.37 -0.86 6.80
CA LEU A 171 -0.60 -1.84 7.27
C LEU A 171 -0.15 -2.34 8.64
N LYS A 172 -1.06 -2.41 9.61
CA LYS A 172 -0.78 -2.86 10.96
C LYS A 172 -1.72 -3.99 11.36
N ALA A 173 -1.22 -4.97 12.06
CA ALA A 173 -2.04 -6.03 12.64
C ALA A 173 -1.52 -6.45 14.00
N PRO A 174 -2.40 -6.88 14.92
CA PRO A 174 -1.97 -7.57 16.11
C PRO A 174 -1.31 -8.89 15.73
N VAL A 175 -0.20 -9.22 16.39
CA VAL A 175 0.43 -10.54 16.26
C VAL A 175 -0.49 -11.55 16.93
N PRO A 176 -0.93 -12.61 16.23
CA PRO A 176 -1.76 -13.64 16.85
C PRO A 176 -1.06 -14.26 18.05
N GLY A 177 -1.76 -14.36 19.17
CA GLY A 177 -1.28 -15.12 20.32
C GLY A 177 -1.08 -16.61 19.98
N PRO A 178 -0.40 -17.37 20.87
CA PRO A 178 -0.23 -18.80 20.67
C PRO A 178 -1.61 -19.44 20.49
N ARG A 179 -1.78 -20.19 19.39
CA ARG A 179 -3.04 -20.93 19.15
C ARG A 179 -3.20 -21.95 20.28
N SER A 180 -4.24 -21.79 21.07
CA SER A 180 -4.72 -22.89 21.90
C SER A 180 -5.19 -24.00 20.96
N GLY A 181 -4.49 -25.13 20.96
CA GLY A 181 -4.85 -26.33 20.22
C GLY A 181 -6.16 -26.92 20.72
#